data_2d2e9a8583fac761578d26c79d674d8a
#
_entry.id   2d2e9a8583fac761578d26c79d674d8a
#
_cell.length_a   1.000
_cell.length_b   1.000
_cell.length_c   1.000
_cell.angle_alpha   90.00
_cell.angle_beta   90.00
_cell.angle_gamma   90.00
#
_symmetry.space_group_name_H-M   'P 1'
#
loop_
_entity.id
_entity.type
_entity.pdbx_description
1 polymer ?
#
loop_
_entity_poly.entity_id
_entity_poly.type
_entity_poly.pdbx_seq_one_letter_code
_entity_poly.pdbx_strand_id
1 'polypeptide(L)'
;MAGWDLNQGEVNLIPISEEQLWSKFNFVFSDASAKRNSYKFGLIKSILDNLLNCTIVDDKFVLYYRDIFAKFTDNYWNLTLKYHLRQMRPDGKSQYSKVEQILMQAQKDFHIPEQIPFDSLDNSLKEIIVAQVQRECKKYVIGALYSDLDGIVYGFDLKQDYLVFHPAAYPFLMKYKMELERLNYYAWAKFLETVNDDNVLIRLLDKLELALPQRQNLDVYRHVLSHLY
;
A
#
# COMPACT_ATOMS: atom_id res chain seq x y z
N MET A 1 15.49 6.15 -16.81
CA MET A 1 15.69 4.96 -15.93
C MET A 1 14.34 4.60 -15.36
N ALA A 2 14.02 3.32 -15.31
CA ALA A 2 12.76 2.91 -14.69
C ALA A 2 12.86 3.12 -13.17
N GLY A 3 11.84 3.72 -12.54
CA GLY A 3 11.89 4.12 -11.13
C GLY A 3 12.19 3.00 -10.12
N TRP A 4 12.01 1.73 -10.51
CA TRP A 4 12.32 0.57 -9.68
C TRP A 4 13.83 0.30 -9.50
N ASP A 5 14.71 0.93 -10.31
CA ASP A 5 16.18 0.82 -10.19
C ASP A 5 16.79 1.89 -9.25
N LEU A 6 15.97 2.82 -8.74
CA LEU A 6 16.43 3.88 -7.87
C LEU A 6 16.77 3.35 -6.47
N ASN A 7 17.97 3.64 -5.99
CA ASN A 7 18.42 3.32 -4.63
C ASN A 7 18.20 4.48 -3.65
N GLN A 8 18.08 5.70 -4.17
CA GLN A 8 17.82 6.91 -3.40
C GLN A 8 17.10 7.95 -4.25
N GLY A 9 16.41 8.88 -3.60
CA GLY A 9 15.76 10.01 -4.21
C GLY A 9 15.55 11.11 -3.17
N GLU A 10 15.97 12.32 -3.49
CA GLU A 10 15.76 13.48 -2.62
C GLU A 10 14.34 14.01 -2.76
N VAL A 11 13.82 14.59 -1.69
CA VAL A 11 12.56 15.32 -1.75
C VAL A 11 12.76 16.57 -2.60
N ASN A 12 11.91 16.73 -3.61
CA ASN A 12 11.89 17.98 -4.36
C ASN A 12 11.17 19.06 -3.54
N LEU A 13 11.93 19.97 -2.92
CA LEU A 13 11.42 21.01 -2.00
C LEU A 13 10.83 22.24 -2.72
N ILE A 14 10.50 22.15 -4.00
CA ILE A 14 9.78 23.21 -4.70
C ILE A 14 8.38 23.36 -4.05
N PRO A 15 7.87 24.61 -3.88
CA PRO A 15 6.51 24.80 -3.40
C PRO A 15 5.51 24.05 -4.28
N ILE A 16 4.68 23.23 -3.65
CA ILE A 16 3.67 22.39 -4.34
C ILE A 16 2.27 22.73 -3.86
N SER A 17 1.32 22.73 -4.78
CA SER A 17 -0.11 22.89 -4.47
C SER A 17 -0.78 21.54 -4.18
N GLU A 18 -1.94 21.57 -3.50
CA GLU A 18 -2.77 20.38 -3.33
C GLU A 18 -3.21 19.78 -4.68
N GLU A 19 -3.47 20.60 -5.69
CA GLU A 19 -3.84 20.15 -7.04
C GLU A 19 -2.72 19.35 -7.72
N GLN A 20 -1.47 19.77 -7.53
CA GLN A 20 -0.32 19.03 -8.04
C GLN A 20 -0.18 17.68 -7.34
N LEU A 21 -0.38 17.63 -6.02
CA LEU A 21 -0.39 16.37 -5.26
C LEU A 21 -1.51 15.45 -5.73
N TRP A 22 -2.75 15.96 -5.86
CA TRP A 22 -3.87 15.21 -6.41
C TRP A 22 -3.59 14.67 -7.81
N SER A 23 -3.00 15.47 -8.69
CA SER A 23 -2.63 15.05 -10.04
C SER A 23 -1.69 13.85 -10.03
N LYS A 24 -0.71 13.81 -9.10
CA LYS A 24 0.24 12.70 -8.97
C LYS A 24 -0.43 11.44 -8.41
N PHE A 25 -1.26 11.55 -7.40
CA PHE A 25 -2.00 10.39 -6.90
C PHE A 25 -2.98 9.85 -7.94
N ASN A 26 -3.68 10.70 -8.67
CA ASN A 26 -4.55 10.30 -9.78
C ASN A 26 -3.77 9.57 -10.88
N PHE A 27 -2.55 10.03 -11.21
CA PHE A 27 -1.66 9.33 -12.13
C PHE A 27 -1.33 7.93 -11.59
N VAL A 28 -0.93 7.80 -10.32
CA VAL A 28 -0.62 6.49 -9.72
C VAL A 28 -1.81 5.54 -9.76
N PHE A 29 -3.03 6.03 -9.51
CA PHE A 29 -4.23 5.20 -9.52
C PHE A 29 -4.75 4.87 -10.93
N SER A 30 -4.35 5.62 -11.94
CA SER A 30 -4.76 5.42 -13.34
C SER A 30 -3.98 4.30 -14.03
N ASP A 31 -4.47 3.88 -15.19
CA ASP A 31 -3.81 2.88 -16.03
C ASP A 31 -2.52 3.43 -16.71
N ALA A 32 -2.26 4.75 -16.66
CA ALA A 32 -1.04 5.37 -17.17
C ALA A 32 0.21 5.04 -16.34
N SER A 33 0.06 4.80 -15.02
CA SER A 33 1.14 4.31 -14.17
C SER A 33 1.36 2.83 -14.43
N ALA A 34 2.57 2.46 -14.84
CA ALA A 34 2.92 1.07 -15.10
C ALA A 34 2.88 0.21 -13.82
N LYS A 35 2.08 -0.85 -13.84
CA LYS A 35 1.91 -1.77 -12.71
C LYS A 35 2.10 -3.23 -13.16
N ARG A 36 3.23 -3.80 -12.79
CA ARG A 36 3.46 -5.24 -12.95
C ARG A 36 2.82 -6.04 -11.81
N ASN A 37 2.79 -5.46 -10.64
CA ASN A 37 2.23 -6.02 -9.42
C ASN A 37 1.49 -4.92 -8.63
N SER A 38 0.83 -5.30 -7.56
CA SER A 38 0.03 -4.41 -6.71
C SER A 38 0.86 -3.57 -5.70
N TYR A 39 2.19 -3.63 -5.72
CA TYR A 39 3.06 -3.08 -4.68
C TYR A 39 2.87 -1.58 -4.41
N LYS A 40 2.62 -0.78 -5.45
CA LYS A 40 2.35 0.66 -5.29
C LYS A 40 1.12 0.91 -4.42
N PHE A 41 0.06 0.12 -4.62
CA PHE A 41 -1.16 0.21 -3.81
C PHE A 41 -0.90 -0.20 -2.36
N GLY A 42 -0.19 -1.33 -2.16
CA GLY A 42 0.20 -1.80 -0.83
C GLY A 42 1.09 -0.78 -0.09
N LEU A 43 2.03 -0.13 -0.78
CA LEU A 43 2.89 0.90 -0.19
C LEU A 43 2.09 2.15 0.19
N ILE A 44 1.22 2.66 -0.71
CA ILE A 44 0.35 3.81 -0.40
C ILE A 44 -0.52 3.50 0.81
N LYS A 45 -1.19 2.33 0.84
CA LYS A 45 -1.99 1.92 2.00
C LYS A 45 -1.17 1.92 3.29
N SER A 46 0.04 1.34 3.24
CA SER A 46 0.92 1.24 4.40
C SER A 46 1.41 2.60 4.89
N ILE A 47 1.66 3.55 3.98
CA ILE A 47 1.98 4.93 4.34
C ILE A 47 0.77 5.60 5.03
N LEU A 48 -0.42 5.48 4.43
CA LEU A 48 -1.65 6.09 4.98
C LEU A 48 -2.01 5.52 6.35
N ASP A 49 -1.80 4.21 6.58
CA ASP A 49 -2.04 3.56 7.87
C ASP A 49 -1.08 4.05 8.97
N ASN A 50 0.11 4.51 8.58
CA ASN A 50 1.18 4.91 9.48
C ASN A 50 1.38 6.43 9.61
N LEU A 51 0.52 7.27 9.05
CA LEU A 51 0.71 8.72 9.12
C LEU A 51 0.84 9.25 10.55
N LEU A 52 0.10 8.67 11.50
CA LEU A 52 0.19 9.04 12.92
C LEU A 52 1.45 8.51 13.62
N ASN A 53 2.18 7.57 13.00
CA ASN A 53 3.44 7.04 13.49
C ASN A 53 4.66 7.82 12.96
N CYS A 54 4.43 8.86 12.15
CA CYS A 54 5.49 9.76 11.72
C CYS A 54 6.13 10.47 12.92
N THR A 55 7.44 10.54 12.92
CA THR A 55 8.23 11.30 13.89
C THR A 55 8.82 12.53 13.24
N ILE A 56 9.11 13.55 14.05
CA ILE A 56 9.81 14.77 13.58
C ILE A 56 11.27 14.61 13.95
N VAL A 57 12.12 14.64 12.93
CA VAL A 57 13.59 14.60 13.07
C VAL A 57 14.16 15.76 12.25
N ASP A 58 14.88 16.67 12.88
CA ASP A 58 15.44 17.87 12.22
C ASP A 58 14.39 18.63 11.39
N ASP A 59 13.25 18.91 12.00
CA ASP A 59 12.08 19.57 11.39
C ASP A 59 11.49 18.88 10.16
N LYS A 60 11.77 17.59 9.96
CA LYS A 60 11.25 16.78 8.87
C LYS A 60 10.33 15.68 9.38
N PHE A 61 9.23 15.43 8.69
CA PHE A 61 8.36 14.28 8.95
C PHE A 61 9.02 13.00 8.40
N VAL A 62 9.29 12.06 9.30
CA VAL A 62 10.00 10.81 9.01
C VAL A 62 9.10 9.63 9.33
N LEU A 63 9.05 8.65 8.43
CA LEU A 63 8.36 7.39 8.63
C LEU A 63 9.30 6.21 8.40
N TYR A 64 9.48 5.36 9.41
CA TYR A 64 10.41 4.25 9.35
C TYR A 64 9.91 3.09 8.51
N TYR A 65 10.82 2.43 7.79
CA TYR A 65 10.49 1.27 6.95
C TYR A 65 9.90 0.12 7.75
N ARG A 66 10.36 -0.12 8.98
CA ARG A 66 9.80 -1.16 9.85
C ARG A 66 8.29 -1.02 10.02
N ASP A 67 7.80 0.21 10.21
CA ASP A 67 6.38 0.49 10.43
C ASP A 67 5.60 0.37 9.11
N ILE A 68 6.18 0.89 8.01
CA ILE A 68 5.62 0.75 6.66
C ILE A 68 5.50 -0.74 6.30
N PHE A 69 6.58 -1.51 6.45
CA PHE A 69 6.59 -2.91 6.02
C PHE A 69 5.85 -3.85 6.97
N ALA A 70 5.64 -3.47 8.23
CA ALA A 70 4.70 -4.16 9.12
C ALA A 70 3.27 -4.08 8.54
N LYS A 71 2.79 -2.88 8.20
CA LYS A 71 1.48 -2.71 7.56
C LYS A 71 1.42 -3.27 6.14
N PHE A 72 2.50 -3.15 5.38
CA PHE A 72 2.60 -3.77 4.06
C PHE A 72 2.42 -5.30 4.13
N THR A 73 3.08 -5.95 5.06
CA THR A 73 2.96 -7.39 5.29
C THR A 73 1.53 -7.78 5.71
N ASP A 74 0.97 -7.07 6.67
CA ASP A 74 -0.40 -7.26 7.16
C ASP A 74 -1.44 -7.12 6.03
N ASN A 75 -1.34 -6.07 5.22
CA ASN A 75 -2.23 -5.82 4.10
C ASN A 75 -2.21 -6.95 3.04
N TYR A 76 -1.05 -7.59 2.82
CA TYR A 76 -0.95 -8.72 1.88
C TYR A 76 -1.29 -10.08 2.50
N TRP A 77 -1.26 -10.21 3.84
CA TRP A 77 -1.42 -11.48 4.53
C TRP A 77 -2.70 -12.20 4.15
N ASN A 78 -3.84 -11.59 4.42
CA ASN A 78 -5.13 -12.20 4.12
C ASN A 78 -5.39 -12.31 2.61
N LEU A 79 -4.97 -11.34 1.81
CA LEU A 79 -5.14 -11.38 0.36
C LEU A 79 -4.43 -12.60 -0.24
N THR A 80 -3.25 -12.92 0.26
CA THR A 80 -2.42 -14.02 -0.24
C THR A 80 -2.84 -15.37 0.34
N LEU A 81 -2.91 -15.47 1.68
CA LEU A 81 -3.04 -16.77 2.35
C LEU A 81 -4.49 -17.23 2.48
N LYS A 82 -5.40 -16.33 2.86
CA LYS A 82 -6.81 -16.67 3.07
C LYS A 82 -7.62 -16.64 1.79
N TYR A 83 -7.38 -15.64 0.93
CA TYR A 83 -8.17 -15.43 -0.28
C TYR A 83 -7.48 -15.91 -1.55
N HIS A 84 -6.21 -16.35 -1.46
CA HIS A 84 -5.40 -16.88 -2.57
C HIS A 84 -5.37 -15.95 -3.79
N LEU A 85 -5.42 -14.63 -3.58
CA LEU A 85 -5.42 -13.63 -4.64
C LEU A 85 -4.01 -13.36 -5.11
N ARG A 86 -3.77 -13.52 -6.40
CA ARG A 86 -2.52 -13.14 -7.05
C ARG A 86 -2.33 -11.64 -7.01
N GLN A 87 -1.11 -11.21 -6.76
CA GLN A 87 -0.72 -9.81 -6.64
C GLN A 87 0.08 -9.32 -7.86
N MET A 88 0.27 -10.16 -8.85
CA MET A 88 0.95 -9.81 -10.11
C MET A 88 0.38 -10.58 -11.30
N ARG A 89 0.62 -10.05 -12.49
CA ARG A 89 0.39 -10.80 -13.72
C ARG A 89 1.47 -11.88 -13.85
N PRO A 90 1.09 -13.14 -14.07
CA PRO A 90 2.06 -14.19 -14.38
C PRO A 90 2.92 -13.82 -15.60
N ASP A 91 4.23 -14.08 -15.53
CA ASP A 91 5.16 -13.74 -16.60
C ASP A 91 5.98 -14.97 -16.98
N GLY A 92 5.75 -15.98 -17.33
CA GLY A 92 6.55 -17.14 -17.72
C GLY A 92 7.75 -17.51 -16.81
N LYS A 93 8.18 -16.59 -15.94
CA LYS A 93 9.23 -16.79 -14.93
C LYS A 93 8.69 -17.00 -13.53
N SER A 94 7.60 -16.33 -13.18
CA SER A 94 6.96 -16.44 -11.88
C SER A 94 5.46 -16.26 -11.99
N GLN A 95 4.72 -17.04 -11.20
CA GLN A 95 3.27 -16.91 -11.06
C GLN A 95 2.89 -15.98 -9.90
N TYR A 96 3.81 -15.76 -8.95
CA TYR A 96 3.59 -15.04 -7.71
C TYR A 96 4.61 -13.92 -7.52
N SER A 97 4.17 -12.81 -7.00
CA SER A 97 5.05 -11.72 -6.60
C SER A 97 5.94 -12.13 -5.43
N LYS A 98 7.01 -11.35 -5.18
CA LYS A 98 7.96 -11.68 -4.12
C LYS A 98 7.32 -11.71 -2.72
N VAL A 99 6.40 -10.78 -2.44
CA VAL A 99 5.68 -10.78 -1.16
C VAL A 99 4.85 -12.05 -1.00
N GLU A 100 4.10 -12.48 -2.03
CA GLU A 100 3.32 -13.72 -1.99
C GLU A 100 4.20 -14.93 -1.70
N GLN A 101 5.34 -15.04 -2.40
CA GLN A 101 6.30 -16.15 -2.19
C GLN A 101 6.80 -16.20 -0.75
N ILE A 102 7.12 -15.03 -0.15
CA ILE A 102 7.59 -14.95 1.23
C ILE A 102 6.49 -15.38 2.20
N LEU A 103 5.26 -14.88 2.02
CA LEU A 103 4.14 -15.18 2.92
C LEU A 103 3.75 -16.67 2.85
N MET A 104 3.65 -17.23 1.64
CA MET A 104 3.36 -18.67 1.45
C MET A 104 4.48 -19.54 2.01
N GLN A 105 5.75 -19.13 1.87
CA GLN A 105 6.86 -19.87 2.47
C GLN A 105 6.83 -19.79 3.98
N ALA A 106 6.60 -18.63 4.57
CA ALA A 106 6.47 -18.46 6.02
C ALA A 106 5.31 -19.29 6.57
N GLN A 107 4.14 -19.29 5.91
CA GLN A 107 3.01 -20.13 6.28
C GLN A 107 3.41 -21.61 6.36
N LYS A 108 4.13 -22.10 5.35
CA LYS A 108 4.59 -23.48 5.28
C LYS A 108 5.63 -23.82 6.35
N ASP A 109 6.65 -22.97 6.50
CA ASP A 109 7.78 -23.20 7.39
C ASP A 109 7.37 -23.18 8.86
N PHE A 110 6.43 -22.32 9.22
CA PHE A 110 5.93 -22.16 10.59
C PHE A 110 4.59 -22.87 10.84
N HIS A 111 4.08 -23.64 9.86
CA HIS A 111 2.81 -24.37 9.94
C HIS A 111 1.61 -23.50 10.36
N ILE A 112 1.53 -22.27 9.81
CA ILE A 112 0.50 -21.29 10.16
C ILE A 112 -0.81 -21.64 9.44
N PRO A 113 -1.94 -21.82 10.14
CA PRO A 113 -3.24 -22.02 9.49
C PRO A 113 -3.66 -20.82 8.65
N GLU A 114 -4.25 -21.03 7.47
CA GLU A 114 -4.67 -20.00 6.51
C GLU A 114 -5.61 -18.96 7.12
N GLN A 115 -6.38 -19.34 8.11
CA GLN A 115 -7.42 -18.50 8.71
C GLN A 115 -6.87 -17.55 9.80
N ILE A 116 -5.62 -17.72 10.21
CA ILE A 116 -5.04 -16.90 11.29
C ILE A 116 -4.74 -15.51 10.79
N PRO A 117 -5.32 -14.43 11.37
CA PRO A 117 -4.98 -13.06 11.05
C PRO A 117 -3.51 -12.77 11.41
N PHE A 118 -2.86 -11.88 10.67
CA PHE A 118 -1.47 -11.50 10.92
C PHE A 118 -1.25 -10.97 12.34
N ASP A 119 -2.16 -10.16 12.84
CA ASP A 119 -2.08 -9.58 14.19
C ASP A 119 -2.13 -10.63 15.31
N SER A 120 -2.68 -11.81 15.05
CA SER A 120 -2.76 -12.93 16.01
C SER A 120 -1.48 -13.77 16.08
N LEU A 121 -0.51 -13.52 15.21
CA LEU A 121 0.77 -14.20 15.26
C LEU A 121 1.61 -13.72 16.45
N ASP A 122 2.51 -14.58 16.93
CA ASP A 122 3.53 -14.19 17.90
C ASP A 122 4.39 -13.04 17.39
N ASN A 123 4.78 -12.11 18.26
CA ASN A 123 5.52 -10.90 17.87
C ASN A 123 6.88 -11.24 17.25
N SER A 124 7.58 -12.22 17.74
CA SER A 124 8.87 -12.64 17.19
C SER A 124 8.71 -13.20 15.78
N LEU A 125 7.64 -13.93 15.52
CA LEU A 125 7.33 -14.44 14.19
C LEU A 125 6.94 -13.31 13.22
N LYS A 126 6.12 -12.36 13.68
CA LYS A 126 5.81 -11.16 12.89
C LYS A 126 7.06 -10.41 12.48
N GLU A 127 7.97 -10.17 13.42
CA GLU A 127 9.24 -9.48 13.15
C GLU A 127 10.09 -10.20 12.10
N ILE A 128 10.20 -11.51 12.16
CA ILE A 128 10.94 -12.31 11.18
C ILE A 128 10.32 -12.15 9.78
N ILE A 129 8.99 -12.29 9.66
CA ILE A 129 8.30 -12.19 8.38
C ILE A 129 8.41 -10.77 7.81
N VAL A 130 8.17 -9.74 8.64
CA VAL A 130 8.26 -8.33 8.23
C VAL A 130 9.67 -7.98 7.77
N ALA A 131 10.70 -8.38 8.51
CA ALA A 131 12.09 -8.15 8.14
C ALA A 131 12.43 -8.78 6.77
N GLN A 132 11.91 -9.98 6.50
CA GLN A 132 12.11 -10.63 5.21
C GLN A 132 11.37 -9.89 4.07
N VAL A 133 10.13 -9.49 4.28
CA VAL A 133 9.34 -8.70 3.31
C VAL A 133 10.02 -7.35 3.06
N GLN A 134 10.44 -6.62 4.09
CA GLN A 134 11.16 -5.36 3.96
C GLN A 134 12.43 -5.53 3.13
N ARG A 135 13.29 -6.49 3.49
CA ARG A 135 14.56 -6.75 2.79
C ARG A 135 14.36 -7.01 1.30
N GLU A 136 13.37 -7.82 0.94
CA GLU A 136 13.16 -8.28 -0.42
C GLU A 136 12.31 -7.31 -1.26
N CYS A 137 11.35 -6.61 -0.65
CA CYS A 137 10.37 -5.81 -1.39
C CYS A 137 10.72 -4.31 -1.49
N LYS A 138 11.42 -3.73 -0.48
CA LYS A 138 11.68 -2.28 -0.46
C LYS A 138 12.33 -1.76 -1.75
N LYS A 139 13.28 -2.50 -2.31
CA LYS A 139 14.01 -2.14 -3.54
C LYS A 139 13.13 -2.08 -4.79
N TYR A 140 11.97 -2.75 -4.79
CA TYR A 140 11.10 -2.78 -5.96
C TYR A 140 10.00 -1.72 -5.92
N VAL A 141 9.60 -1.27 -4.74
CA VAL A 141 8.39 -0.46 -4.61
C VAL A 141 8.67 0.99 -4.24
N ILE A 142 9.66 1.25 -3.38
CA ILE A 142 9.90 2.62 -2.87
C ILE A 142 10.33 3.55 -3.99
N GLY A 143 11.36 3.18 -4.76
CA GLY A 143 11.82 3.98 -5.89
C GLY A 143 10.79 4.08 -7.03
N ALA A 144 10.01 3.01 -7.27
CA ALA A 144 8.98 3.01 -8.29
C ALA A 144 7.83 3.98 -7.97
N LEU A 145 7.36 4.01 -6.73
CA LEU A 145 6.33 4.95 -6.30
C LEU A 145 6.87 6.39 -6.23
N TYR A 146 8.10 6.58 -5.73
CA TYR A 146 8.78 7.88 -5.76
C TYR A 146 8.84 8.46 -7.17
N SER A 147 9.21 7.66 -8.16
CA SER A 147 9.28 8.09 -9.56
C SER A 147 7.91 8.49 -10.11
N ASP A 148 6.84 7.72 -9.81
CA ASP A 148 5.48 8.06 -10.25
C ASP A 148 4.95 9.35 -9.60
N LEU A 149 5.42 9.65 -8.40
CA LEU A 149 5.09 10.86 -7.65
C LEU A 149 6.07 12.02 -7.94
N ASP A 150 6.98 11.89 -8.90
CA ASP A 150 8.01 12.88 -9.29
C ASP A 150 8.84 13.42 -8.11
N GLY A 151 9.00 12.63 -7.05
CA GLY A 151 9.76 13.02 -5.85
C GLY A 151 9.14 14.14 -5.01
N ILE A 152 7.88 14.55 -5.29
CA ILE A 152 7.24 15.66 -4.58
C ILE A 152 6.51 15.24 -3.30
N VAL A 153 6.37 13.95 -3.03
CA VAL A 153 5.68 13.45 -1.83
C VAL A 153 6.66 13.05 -0.74
N TYR A 154 7.68 12.29 -1.09
CA TYR A 154 8.71 11.84 -0.16
C TYR A 154 10.06 11.68 -0.83
N GLY A 155 11.13 11.75 -0.03
CA GLY A 155 12.48 11.30 -0.37
C GLY A 155 12.82 10.00 0.35
N PHE A 156 13.82 9.29 -0.15
CA PHE A 156 14.25 8.00 0.41
C PHE A 156 15.72 7.70 0.11
N ASP A 157 16.31 6.85 0.95
CA ASP A 157 17.56 6.15 0.68
C ASP A 157 17.40 4.71 1.17
N LEU A 158 17.61 3.72 0.30
CA LEU A 158 17.48 2.31 0.66
C LEU A 158 18.53 1.82 1.67
N LYS A 159 19.62 2.60 1.88
CA LYS A 159 20.61 2.33 2.93
C LYS A 159 20.16 2.83 4.31
N GLN A 160 19.26 3.80 4.34
CA GLN A 160 18.59 4.27 5.54
C GLN A 160 17.29 3.49 5.72
N ASP A 161 16.70 3.57 6.92
CA ASP A 161 15.51 2.79 7.26
C ASP A 161 14.27 3.67 7.39
N TYR A 162 14.15 4.76 6.59
CA TYR A 162 13.02 5.67 6.63
C TYR A 162 12.76 6.42 5.32
N LEU A 163 11.53 6.94 5.20
CA LEU A 163 11.13 7.96 4.23
C LEU A 163 11.14 9.33 4.91
N VAL A 164 11.42 10.39 4.14
CA VAL A 164 11.27 11.79 4.56
C VAL A 164 10.18 12.43 3.72
N PHE A 165 9.13 12.94 4.33
CA PHE A 165 8.05 13.59 3.59
C PHE A 165 8.37 15.03 3.23
N HIS A 166 7.84 15.45 2.08
CA HIS A 166 7.79 16.88 1.74
C HIS A 166 6.90 17.62 2.76
N PRO A 167 7.29 18.84 3.22
CA PRO A 167 6.54 19.58 4.24
C PRO A 167 5.06 19.81 3.91
N ALA A 168 4.72 20.02 2.63
CA ALA A 168 3.34 20.18 2.18
C ALA A 168 2.63 18.84 1.93
N ALA A 169 3.35 17.75 1.64
CA ALA A 169 2.74 16.46 1.36
C ALA A 169 2.21 15.77 2.61
N TYR A 170 2.90 15.86 3.74
CA TYR A 170 2.42 15.24 4.98
C TYR A 170 1.07 15.79 5.46
N PRO A 171 0.85 17.13 5.58
CA PRO A 171 -0.46 17.68 5.88
C PRO A 171 -1.54 17.31 4.85
N PHE A 172 -1.19 17.27 3.57
CA PHE A 172 -2.10 16.81 2.51
C PHE A 172 -2.54 15.36 2.72
N LEU A 173 -1.61 14.45 2.99
CA LEU A 173 -1.90 13.05 3.28
C LEU A 173 -2.80 12.90 4.52
N MET A 174 -2.54 13.67 5.57
CA MET A 174 -3.38 13.70 6.77
C MET A 174 -4.79 14.20 6.48
N LYS A 175 -4.92 15.29 5.73
CA LYS A 175 -6.20 15.93 5.37
C LYS A 175 -7.07 15.02 4.50
N TYR A 176 -6.47 14.36 3.51
CA TYR A 176 -7.18 13.58 2.49
C TYR A 176 -6.99 12.07 2.64
N LYS A 177 -6.63 11.62 3.84
CA LYS A 177 -6.38 10.20 4.11
C LYS A 177 -7.50 9.29 3.64
N MET A 178 -8.74 9.60 4.00
CA MET A 178 -9.90 8.76 3.69
C MET A 178 -10.19 8.70 2.19
N GLU A 179 -10.07 9.80 1.48
CA GLU A 179 -10.27 9.88 0.04
C GLU A 179 -9.19 9.09 -0.71
N LEU A 180 -7.94 9.26 -0.31
CA LEU A 180 -6.81 8.51 -0.87
C LEU A 180 -6.94 7.00 -0.59
N GLU A 181 -7.37 6.60 0.60
CA GLU A 181 -7.63 5.19 0.92
C GLU A 181 -8.71 4.60 0.01
N ARG A 182 -9.82 5.29 -0.18
CA ARG A 182 -10.93 4.83 -1.04
C ARG A 182 -10.49 4.67 -2.49
N LEU A 183 -9.78 5.67 -3.04
CA LEU A 183 -9.24 5.62 -4.39
C LEU A 183 -8.22 4.49 -4.55
N ASN A 184 -7.33 4.32 -3.57
CA ASN A 184 -6.35 3.27 -3.55
C ASN A 184 -7.00 1.87 -3.52
N TYR A 185 -8.02 1.67 -2.67
CA TYR A 185 -8.76 0.41 -2.63
C TYR A 185 -9.45 0.10 -3.94
N TYR A 186 -10.13 1.08 -4.53
CA TYR A 186 -10.78 0.90 -5.81
C TYR A 186 -9.79 0.50 -6.91
N ALA A 187 -8.67 1.24 -7.02
CA ALA A 187 -7.64 0.97 -8.01
C ALA A 187 -6.95 -0.40 -7.77
N TRP A 188 -6.73 -0.76 -6.50
CA TRP A 188 -6.17 -2.07 -6.14
C TRP A 188 -7.12 -3.20 -6.49
N ALA A 189 -8.41 -3.09 -6.14
CA ALA A 189 -9.43 -4.08 -6.49
C ALA A 189 -9.52 -4.27 -8.00
N LYS A 190 -9.61 -3.18 -8.76
CA LYS A 190 -9.61 -3.22 -10.23
C LYS A 190 -8.36 -3.94 -10.78
N PHE A 191 -7.19 -3.67 -10.22
CA PHE A 191 -5.97 -4.36 -10.61
C PHE A 191 -6.04 -5.87 -10.30
N LEU A 192 -6.49 -6.23 -9.09
CA LEU A 192 -6.60 -7.64 -8.69
C LEU A 192 -7.59 -8.42 -9.58
N GLU A 193 -8.68 -7.81 -10.00
CA GLU A 193 -9.61 -8.42 -10.96
C GLU A 193 -8.94 -8.71 -12.31
N THR A 194 -7.96 -7.89 -12.73
CA THR A 194 -7.24 -8.13 -14.00
C THR A 194 -6.17 -9.22 -13.93
N VAL A 195 -5.72 -9.60 -12.73
CA VAL A 195 -4.63 -10.59 -12.54
C VAL A 195 -5.10 -11.92 -11.96
N ASN A 196 -6.40 -11.99 -11.58
CA ASN A 196 -7.05 -13.22 -11.12
C ASN A 196 -8.10 -13.64 -12.13
N ASP A 197 -8.12 -14.92 -12.50
CA ASP A 197 -9.04 -15.45 -13.51
C ASP A 197 -10.50 -15.40 -13.06
N ASP A 198 -11.43 -15.39 -14.04
CA ASP A 198 -12.89 -15.32 -13.88
C ASP A 198 -13.52 -16.39 -12.96
N ASN A 199 -12.78 -17.44 -12.63
CA ASN A 199 -13.20 -18.48 -11.69
C ASN A 199 -13.14 -18.07 -10.22
N VAL A 200 -12.50 -16.95 -9.89
CA VAL A 200 -12.64 -16.31 -8.58
C VAL A 200 -13.91 -15.46 -8.61
N LEU A 201 -15.05 -16.11 -8.53
CA LEU A 201 -16.42 -15.57 -8.43
C LEU A 201 -16.62 -14.68 -7.18
N ILE A 202 -15.70 -13.76 -6.97
CA ILE A 202 -15.77 -12.86 -5.85
C ILE A 202 -15.64 -11.49 -6.46
N ARG A 203 -16.73 -10.80 -6.47
CA ARG A 203 -16.72 -9.36 -6.63
C ARG A 203 -15.78 -8.80 -5.57
N LEU A 204 -14.51 -8.59 -5.96
CA LEU A 204 -13.47 -8.08 -5.06
C LEU A 204 -13.87 -6.75 -4.44
N LEU A 205 -14.58 -5.92 -5.19
CA LEU A 205 -15.19 -4.69 -4.68
C LEU A 205 -16.16 -4.96 -3.53
N ASP A 206 -17.03 -5.98 -3.65
CA ASP A 206 -17.95 -6.36 -2.57
C ASP A 206 -17.18 -6.87 -1.34
N LYS A 207 -16.07 -7.59 -1.52
CA LYS A 207 -15.24 -8.07 -0.40
C LYS A 207 -14.38 -6.98 0.22
N LEU A 208 -13.87 -6.04 -0.56
CA LEU A 208 -13.15 -4.88 -0.03
C LEU A 208 -14.11 -3.94 0.70
N GLU A 209 -15.36 -3.80 0.22
CA GLU A 209 -16.41 -3.08 0.93
C GLU A 209 -16.84 -3.78 2.23
N LEU A 210 -16.80 -5.13 2.28
CA LEU A 210 -17.07 -5.90 3.49
C LEU A 210 -15.91 -5.86 4.49
N ALA A 211 -14.68 -5.58 4.04
CA ALA A 211 -13.52 -5.38 4.91
C ALA A 211 -13.44 -3.94 5.46
N LEU A 212 -14.22 -3.01 4.90
CA LEU A 212 -14.47 -1.71 5.55
C LEU A 212 -15.32 -1.97 6.79
N PRO A 213 -15.08 -1.27 7.92
CA PRO A 213 -15.92 -1.39 9.11
C PRO A 213 -17.36 -1.23 8.68
N GLN A 214 -18.20 -2.19 9.08
CA GLN A 214 -19.59 -2.37 8.67
C GLN A 214 -20.23 -1.06 8.24
N ARG A 215 -20.79 -1.01 7.02
CA ARG A 215 -21.62 0.10 6.58
C ARG A 215 -22.44 0.56 7.76
N GLN A 216 -22.02 1.63 8.41
CA GLN A 216 -22.92 2.36 9.26
C GLN A 216 -24.03 2.81 8.31
N ASN A 217 -25.16 2.22 8.54
CA ASN A 217 -26.43 2.30 7.87
C ASN A 217 -26.51 3.52 6.93
N LEU A 218 -26.41 3.31 5.62
CA LEU A 218 -26.56 4.38 4.62
C LEU A 218 -27.89 5.14 4.76
N ASP A 219 -28.86 4.55 5.46
CA ASP A 219 -30.11 5.21 5.81
C ASP A 219 -29.91 6.45 6.70
N VAL A 220 -28.90 6.49 7.55
CA VAL A 220 -28.53 7.68 8.33
C VAL A 220 -28.02 8.79 7.40
N TYR A 221 -27.22 8.45 6.40
CA TYR A 221 -26.74 9.42 5.41
C TYR A 221 -27.83 9.85 4.43
N ARG A 222 -28.76 8.97 4.06
CA ARG A 222 -29.94 9.35 3.28
C ARG A 222 -30.79 10.37 4.02
N HIS A 223 -30.97 10.22 5.33
CA HIS A 223 -31.76 11.15 6.15
C HIS A 223 -31.08 12.52 6.26
N VAL A 224 -29.76 12.56 6.42
CA VAL A 224 -29.00 13.82 6.45
C VAL A 224 -29.00 14.51 5.09
N LEU A 225 -28.82 13.74 3.99
CA LEU A 225 -28.82 14.31 2.63
C LEU A 225 -30.21 14.76 2.17
N SER A 226 -31.31 14.14 2.64
CA SER A 226 -32.68 14.59 2.33
C SER A 226 -33.08 15.89 3.02
N HIS A 227 -32.29 16.39 3.97
CA HIS A 227 -32.51 17.67 4.66
C HIS A 227 -31.65 18.81 4.10
N LEU A 228 -30.79 18.53 3.12
CA LEU A 228 -29.93 19.52 2.45
C LEU A 228 -30.45 19.96 1.07
N TYR A 229 -31.64 19.46 0.64
CA TYR A 229 -32.33 19.88 -0.58
C TYR A 229 -33.75 20.35 -0.27
#